data_e4918cb1d705aa2887fe4e90614210c5
#
_entry.id   e4918cb1d705aa2887fe4e90614210c5
#
_cell.length_a   1.000
_cell.length_b   1.000
_cell.length_c   1.000
_cell.angle_alpha   90.00
_cell.angle_beta   90.00
_cell.angle_gamma   90.00
#
_symmetry.space_group_name_H-M   'P 1'
#
loop_
_entity.id
_entity.type
_entity.pdbx_description
1 polymer ?
#
loop_
_entity_poly.entity_id
_entity_poly.type
_entity_poly.pdbx_seq_one_letter_code
_entity_poly.pdbx_strand_id
1 'polypeptide(L)'
;DLHYPLRRQRQMCIRDRNLFFDNEVSYSHRRTSLGVEAISSVGHLRANQYYALSGWKSGLDGVEERALSGNDVELGAPLPYLPWTSVNFRSFKWEGVEGVEDQEGDEISLEAKLPFGITVEGGKRSHDGNTKDNEFLKLTWTCCNKDQEEIGISDKAYNLTSVADQRFAKVKRQNLIVKQKKMELAVIGF
;
A
#
# COMPACT_ATOMS: atom_id res chain seq x y z
N ASP A 1 -2.24 -31.78 -41.40
CA ASP A 1 -2.56 -31.73 -39.94
C ASP A 1 -1.85 -30.57 -39.27
N LEU A 2 -2.54 -29.43 -39.29
CA LEU A 2 -2.10 -28.21 -38.62
C LEU A 2 -2.56 -28.27 -37.16
N HIS A 3 -1.88 -29.01 -36.32
CA HIS A 3 -1.96 -28.84 -34.86
C HIS A 3 -1.08 -27.64 -34.49
N TYR A 4 -1.65 -26.45 -34.58
CA TYR A 4 -1.16 -25.33 -33.82
C TYR A 4 -1.37 -25.63 -32.32
N PRO A 5 -0.31 -25.84 -31.51
CA PRO A 5 -0.49 -25.85 -30.08
C PRO A 5 -0.98 -24.45 -29.74
N LEU A 6 -2.18 -24.34 -29.21
CA LEU A 6 -2.65 -23.16 -28.53
C LEU A 6 -1.61 -22.89 -27.43
N ARG A 7 -0.63 -22.05 -27.76
CA ARG A 7 0.30 -21.50 -26.76
C ARG A 7 -0.62 -20.83 -25.74
N ARG A 8 -0.78 -21.45 -24.58
CA ARG A 8 -1.29 -20.75 -23.39
C ARG A 8 -0.47 -19.47 -23.32
N GLN A 9 -1.09 -18.36 -23.68
CA GLN A 9 -0.48 -17.06 -23.47
C GLN A 9 -0.22 -16.98 -21.97
N ARG A 10 1.04 -17.10 -21.59
CA ARG A 10 1.44 -16.88 -20.19
C ARG A 10 1.08 -15.45 -19.90
N GLN A 11 0.14 -15.27 -18.99
CA GLN A 11 -0.27 -13.93 -18.57
C GLN A 11 0.89 -13.32 -17.79
N MET A 12 1.66 -12.48 -18.44
CA MET A 12 2.85 -11.84 -17.87
C MET A 12 2.55 -10.50 -17.22
N CYS A 13 1.33 -10.00 -17.35
CA CYS A 13 0.90 -8.74 -16.77
C CYS A 13 -0.59 -8.79 -16.41
N ILE A 14 -0.93 -8.33 -15.23
CA ILE A 14 -2.29 -8.07 -14.75
C ILE A 14 -2.47 -6.56 -14.68
N ARG A 15 -3.62 -6.06 -15.11
CA ARG A 15 -4.07 -4.69 -14.90
C ARG A 15 -5.42 -4.76 -14.23
N ASP A 16 -5.52 -4.12 -13.07
CA ASP A 16 -6.75 -4.15 -12.30
C ASP A 16 -7.15 -2.75 -11.82
N ARG A 17 -8.44 -2.61 -11.49
CA ARG A 17 -9.02 -1.40 -10.93
C ARG A 17 -9.84 -1.79 -9.72
N ASN A 18 -9.78 -1.00 -8.69
CA ASN A 18 -10.49 -1.27 -7.45
C ASN A 18 -11.20 -0.02 -6.93
N LEU A 19 -12.28 -0.26 -6.20
CA LEU A 19 -13.06 0.75 -5.51
C LEU A 19 -13.32 0.25 -4.10
N PHE A 20 -13.04 1.07 -3.10
CA PHE A 20 -13.30 0.75 -1.71
C PHE A 20 -14.07 1.85 -1.01
N PHE A 21 -14.83 1.43 -0.02
CA PHE A 21 -15.48 2.30 0.95
C PHE A 21 -15.00 1.91 2.34
N ASP A 22 -14.35 2.83 3.03
CA ASP A 22 -13.84 2.65 4.38
C ASP A 22 -14.75 3.36 5.37
N ASN A 23 -15.12 2.67 6.44
CA ASN A 23 -15.89 3.22 7.54
C ASN A 23 -15.22 2.85 8.86
N GLU A 24 -14.79 3.85 9.60
CA GLU A 24 -14.29 3.69 10.97
C GLU A 24 -15.48 3.70 11.92
N VAL A 25 -15.77 2.58 12.53
CA VAL A 25 -16.98 2.40 13.35
C VAL A 25 -16.94 3.25 14.62
N SER A 26 -15.77 3.39 15.26
CA SER A 26 -15.62 4.07 16.55
C SER A 26 -15.92 5.57 16.48
N TYR A 27 -15.42 6.24 15.44
CA TYR A 27 -15.53 7.71 15.28
C TYR A 27 -16.30 8.10 14.03
N SER A 28 -16.86 7.11 13.31
CA SER A 28 -17.71 7.29 12.11
C SER A 28 -17.04 8.09 10.99
N HIS A 29 -15.72 8.07 10.89
CA HIS A 29 -15.03 8.61 9.74
C HIS A 29 -15.26 7.71 8.52
N ARG A 30 -15.45 8.34 7.37
CA ARG A 30 -15.76 7.66 6.10
C ARG A 30 -14.84 8.16 5.00
N ARG A 31 -14.41 7.23 4.17
CA ARG A 31 -13.54 7.51 3.02
C ARG A 31 -13.89 6.56 1.88
N THR A 32 -13.83 7.02 0.65
CA THR A 32 -13.82 6.17 -0.54
C THR A 32 -12.45 6.22 -1.19
N SER A 33 -12.10 5.20 -1.94
CA SER A 33 -10.86 5.19 -2.70
C SER A 33 -11.00 4.48 -4.03
N LEU A 34 -10.31 5.00 -5.02
CA LEU A 34 -10.13 4.41 -6.34
C LEU A 34 -8.67 3.99 -6.47
N GLY A 35 -8.42 2.80 -6.97
CA GLY A 35 -7.08 2.32 -7.23
C GLY A 35 -6.93 1.69 -8.60
N VAL A 36 -5.72 1.74 -9.10
CA VAL A 36 -5.28 1.02 -10.30
C VAL A 36 -3.99 0.31 -9.98
N GLU A 37 -3.84 -0.91 -10.50
CA GLU A 37 -2.59 -1.64 -10.37
C GLU A 37 -2.19 -2.33 -11.67
N ALA A 38 -0.90 -2.42 -11.88
CA ALA A 38 -0.29 -3.19 -12.94
C ALA A 38 0.78 -4.08 -12.31
N ILE A 39 0.62 -5.39 -12.42
CA ILE A 39 1.50 -6.40 -11.83
C ILE A 39 2.09 -7.23 -12.96
N SER A 40 3.40 -7.41 -12.92
CA SER A 40 4.15 -8.27 -13.84
C SER A 40 5.10 -9.16 -13.05
N SER A 41 5.72 -10.12 -13.74
CA SER A 41 6.75 -10.99 -13.13
C SER A 41 8.04 -10.27 -12.74
N VAL A 42 8.23 -9.04 -13.18
CA VAL A 42 9.44 -8.23 -12.91
C VAL A 42 9.17 -7.01 -12.04
N GLY A 43 7.93 -6.79 -11.62
CA GLY A 43 7.59 -5.68 -10.74
C GLY A 43 6.12 -5.30 -10.81
N HIS A 44 5.75 -4.32 -10.00
CA HIS A 44 4.40 -3.80 -9.94
C HIS A 44 4.39 -2.28 -9.83
N LEU A 45 3.32 -1.69 -10.32
CA LEU A 45 2.97 -0.29 -10.14
C LEU A 45 1.56 -0.22 -9.59
N ARG A 46 1.35 0.56 -8.54
CA ARG A 46 0.04 0.83 -7.94
C ARG A 46 -0.14 2.32 -7.76
N ALA A 47 -1.35 2.78 -7.95
CA ALA A 47 -1.73 4.15 -7.65
C ALA A 47 -3.14 4.15 -7.04
N ASN A 48 -3.31 4.89 -5.95
CA ASN A 48 -4.56 5.02 -5.24
C ASN A 48 -4.89 6.49 -5.02
N GLN A 49 -6.18 6.83 -5.16
CA GLN A 49 -6.73 8.12 -4.84
C GLN A 49 -7.78 7.94 -3.76
N TYR A 50 -7.71 8.74 -2.71
CA TYR A 50 -8.57 8.69 -1.54
C TYR A 50 -9.40 9.96 -1.42
N TYR A 51 -10.70 9.82 -1.13
CA TYR A 51 -11.62 10.92 -0.97
C TYR A 51 -12.27 10.82 0.40
N ALA A 52 -12.02 11.80 1.25
CA ALA A 52 -12.69 11.93 2.55
C ALA A 52 -14.16 12.27 2.36
N LEU A 53 -15.05 11.53 2.99
CA LEU A 53 -16.50 11.72 2.93
C LEU A 53 -17.08 12.29 4.23
N SER A 54 -16.27 12.38 5.30
CA SER A 54 -16.68 12.91 6.59
C SER A 54 -15.96 14.21 6.92
N GLY A 55 -16.68 15.15 7.51
CA GLY A 55 -16.14 16.38 8.08
C GLY A 55 -15.51 16.16 9.46
N TRP A 56 -15.37 17.25 10.23
CA TRP A 56 -14.90 17.23 11.61
C TRP A 56 -15.82 16.40 12.51
N LYS A 57 -15.25 15.59 13.38
CA LYS A 57 -15.96 14.74 14.34
C LYS A 57 -15.12 14.61 15.61
N SER A 58 -15.78 14.45 16.74
CA SER A 58 -15.11 14.15 18.00
C SER A 58 -14.35 12.84 17.88
N GLY A 59 -13.05 12.91 18.08
CA GLY A 59 -12.15 11.76 18.09
C GLY A 59 -11.82 11.31 19.52
N LEU A 60 -10.68 10.61 19.66
CA LEU A 60 -10.15 10.22 20.94
C LEU A 60 -9.82 11.46 21.77
N ASP A 61 -10.07 11.42 23.07
CA ASP A 61 -9.81 12.52 24.03
C ASP A 61 -10.61 13.82 23.78
N GLY A 62 -11.71 13.74 23.02
CA GLY A 62 -12.58 14.90 22.75
C GLY A 62 -12.01 15.89 21.72
N VAL A 63 -10.84 15.61 21.15
CA VAL A 63 -10.26 16.42 20.09
C VAL A 63 -11.00 16.17 18.79
N GLU A 64 -11.35 17.25 18.06
CA GLU A 64 -11.95 17.10 16.74
C GLU A 64 -10.94 16.54 15.73
N GLU A 65 -11.34 15.48 15.02
CA GLU A 65 -10.57 14.84 13.96
C GLU A 65 -11.33 14.89 12.63
N ARG A 66 -10.60 14.98 11.53
CA ARG A 66 -11.17 14.94 10.18
C ARG A 66 -10.38 14.00 9.31
N ALA A 67 -11.07 13.15 8.55
CA ALA A 67 -10.45 12.32 7.53
C ALA A 67 -9.86 13.18 6.41
N LEU A 68 -8.67 12.82 5.93
CA LEU A 68 -7.98 13.51 4.85
C LEU A 68 -8.19 12.79 3.52
N SER A 69 -8.32 13.59 2.46
CA SER A 69 -8.15 13.13 1.09
C SER A 69 -6.67 13.04 0.76
N GLY A 70 -6.32 12.28 -0.27
CA GLY A 70 -4.92 12.15 -0.66
C GLY A 70 -4.72 11.09 -1.72
N ASN A 71 -3.47 10.86 -2.05
CA ASN A 71 -3.09 9.84 -3.02
C ASN A 71 -1.80 9.13 -2.60
N ASP A 72 -1.58 7.97 -3.16
CA ASP A 72 -0.29 7.29 -3.12
C ASP A 72 0.04 6.59 -4.43
N VAL A 73 1.33 6.48 -4.71
CA VAL A 73 1.87 5.71 -5.83
C VAL A 73 2.97 4.81 -5.29
N GLU A 74 2.89 3.53 -5.59
CA GLU A 74 3.88 2.52 -5.19
C GLU A 74 4.47 1.85 -6.43
N LEU A 75 5.78 1.75 -6.47
CA LEU A 75 6.55 0.97 -7.43
C LEU A 75 7.35 -0.09 -6.67
N GLY A 76 7.30 -1.33 -7.12
CA GLY A 76 8.08 -2.39 -6.51
C GLY A 76 8.62 -3.37 -7.52
N ALA A 77 9.75 -3.99 -7.18
CA ALA A 77 10.38 -5.00 -8.00
C ALA A 77 11.02 -6.09 -7.12
N PRO A 78 11.00 -7.36 -7.55
CA PRO A 78 11.74 -8.41 -6.89
C PRO A 78 13.24 -8.15 -6.99
N LEU A 79 13.99 -8.53 -5.97
CA LEU A 79 15.44 -8.48 -6.03
C LEU A 79 15.98 -9.52 -7.03
N PRO A 80 16.98 -9.16 -7.82
CA PRO A 80 17.62 -10.11 -8.72
C PRO A 80 18.12 -11.33 -7.94
N TYR A 81 17.88 -12.52 -8.48
CA TYR A 81 18.25 -13.82 -7.91
C TYR A 81 17.52 -14.21 -6.60
N LEU A 82 16.71 -13.29 -6.02
CA LEU A 82 15.96 -13.51 -4.79
C LEU A 82 14.46 -13.28 -5.02
N PRO A 83 13.76 -14.18 -5.72
CA PRO A 83 12.38 -13.97 -6.14
C PRO A 83 11.39 -13.86 -4.98
N TRP A 84 11.74 -14.33 -3.80
CA TRP A 84 10.97 -14.25 -2.56
C TRP A 84 11.12 -12.90 -1.84
N THR A 85 11.96 -11.99 -2.34
CA THR A 85 12.16 -10.65 -1.79
C THR A 85 11.82 -9.58 -2.82
N SER A 86 11.33 -8.43 -2.36
CA SER A 86 11.07 -7.26 -3.20
C SER A 86 11.42 -5.96 -2.50
N VAL A 87 11.90 -4.99 -3.27
CA VAL A 87 12.05 -3.61 -2.83
C VAL A 87 10.85 -2.82 -3.32
N ASN A 88 10.26 -2.03 -2.45
CA ASN A 88 9.13 -1.16 -2.76
C ASN A 88 9.52 0.29 -2.45
N PHE A 89 9.12 1.18 -3.33
CA PHE A 89 9.15 2.62 -3.16
C PHE A 89 7.73 3.15 -3.26
N ARG A 90 7.29 3.93 -2.29
CA ARG A 90 5.97 4.53 -2.24
C ARG A 90 6.09 6.00 -1.93
N SER A 91 5.45 6.84 -2.74
CA SER A 91 5.27 8.26 -2.48
C SER A 91 3.81 8.52 -2.14
N PHE A 92 3.54 9.38 -1.17
CA PHE A 92 2.19 9.70 -0.71
C PHE A 92 2.04 11.18 -0.41
N LYS A 93 0.78 11.64 -0.59
CA LYS A 93 0.37 13.00 -0.26
C LYS A 93 -1.02 12.97 0.36
N TRP A 94 -1.18 13.65 1.50
CA TRP A 94 -2.44 13.86 2.18
C TRP A 94 -2.72 15.35 2.27
N GLU A 95 -3.88 15.75 1.77
CA GLU A 95 -4.30 17.15 1.67
C GLU A 95 -4.66 17.69 3.06
N GLY A 96 -3.90 18.69 3.52
CA GLY A 96 -4.21 19.42 4.74
C GLY A 96 -5.49 20.23 4.61
N VAL A 97 -6.15 20.50 5.72
CA VAL A 97 -7.44 21.22 5.76
C VAL A 97 -7.33 22.44 6.67
N GLU A 98 -8.07 23.49 6.32
CA GLU A 98 -8.16 24.73 7.12
C GLU A 98 -6.80 25.41 7.37
N GLY A 99 -5.95 25.46 6.34
CA GLY A 99 -4.66 26.16 6.41
C GLY A 99 -3.53 25.37 7.03
N VAL A 100 -3.75 24.07 7.28
CA VAL A 100 -2.67 23.15 7.63
C VAL A 100 -2.00 22.66 6.34
N GLU A 101 -0.67 22.60 6.35
CA GLU A 101 0.12 22.12 5.22
C GLU A 101 -0.20 20.66 4.88
N ASP A 102 -0.07 20.32 3.60
CA ASP A 102 -0.18 18.96 3.12
C ASP A 102 0.89 18.08 3.78
N GLN A 103 0.55 16.83 4.03
CA GLN A 103 1.50 15.83 4.52
C GLN A 103 1.99 15.01 3.34
N GLU A 104 3.22 15.24 2.94
CA GLU A 104 3.87 14.53 1.85
C GLU A 104 5.01 13.67 2.42
N GLY A 105 5.36 12.62 1.70
CA GLY A 105 6.50 11.81 2.09
C GLY A 105 6.73 10.62 1.19
N ASP A 106 7.87 10.00 1.40
CA ASP A 106 8.33 8.83 0.68
C ASP A 106 8.60 7.66 1.65
N GLU A 107 8.35 6.47 1.16
CA GLU A 107 8.58 5.23 1.91
C GLU A 107 9.39 4.28 1.05
N ILE A 108 10.47 3.75 1.61
CA ILE A 108 11.22 2.65 1.02
C ILE A 108 11.12 1.45 1.94
N SER A 109 10.78 0.29 1.39
CA SER A 109 10.67 -0.95 2.15
C SER A 109 11.25 -2.15 1.42
N LEU A 110 11.68 -3.11 2.21
CA LEU A 110 12.06 -4.45 1.79
C LEU A 110 11.00 -5.43 2.30
N GLU A 111 10.38 -6.16 1.40
CA GLU A 111 9.41 -7.20 1.69
C GLU A 111 10.05 -8.57 1.42
N ALA A 112 9.93 -9.49 2.37
CA ALA A 112 10.37 -10.86 2.26
C ALA A 112 9.20 -11.81 2.48
N LYS A 113 8.89 -12.65 1.49
CA LYS A 113 7.87 -13.70 1.56
C LYS A 113 8.53 -15.00 2.01
N LEU A 114 8.13 -15.45 3.18
CA LEU A 114 8.67 -16.64 3.81
C LEU A 114 7.68 -17.83 3.65
N PRO A 115 8.13 -19.07 3.84
CA PRO A 115 7.26 -20.23 3.86
C PRO A 115 6.12 -20.07 4.89
N PHE A 116 5.10 -20.91 4.76
CA PHE A 116 3.92 -20.91 5.63
C PHE A 116 3.05 -19.65 5.60
N GLY A 117 3.17 -18.85 4.51
CA GLY A 117 2.37 -17.64 4.33
C GLY A 117 2.79 -16.46 5.21
N ILE A 118 4.01 -16.46 5.71
CA ILE A 118 4.59 -15.37 6.48
C ILE A 118 5.22 -14.35 5.52
N THR A 119 4.88 -13.08 5.68
CA THR A 119 5.52 -11.96 4.99
C THR A 119 6.06 -10.98 6.01
N VAL A 120 7.33 -10.65 5.89
CA VAL A 120 8.02 -9.64 6.69
C VAL A 120 8.33 -8.44 5.81
N GLU A 121 7.91 -7.26 6.23
CA GLU A 121 8.18 -6.01 5.53
C GLU A 121 8.80 -5.02 6.52
N GLY A 122 9.97 -4.50 6.20
CA GLY A 122 10.66 -3.48 6.99
C GLY A 122 11.06 -2.32 6.11
N GLY A 123 10.96 -1.10 6.63
CA GLY A 123 11.26 0.08 5.85
C GLY A 123 11.38 1.36 6.66
N LYS A 124 11.70 2.41 5.91
CA LYS A 124 11.79 3.77 6.43
C LYS A 124 10.78 4.64 5.67
N ARG A 125 10.06 5.45 6.41
CA ARG A 125 9.16 6.48 5.91
C ARG A 125 9.73 7.83 6.28
N SER A 126 10.02 8.63 5.26
CA SER A 126 10.45 10.02 5.38
C SER A 126 9.25 10.92 5.12
N HIS A 127 9.13 11.99 5.87
CA HIS A 127 8.08 12.99 5.69
C HIS A 127 8.73 14.33 5.33
N ASP A 128 8.10 15.02 4.41
CA ASP A 128 8.49 16.40 4.12
C ASP A 128 8.01 17.33 5.23
N GLY A 129 8.82 18.37 5.53
CA GLY A 129 8.50 19.35 6.56
C GLY A 129 9.00 18.96 7.96
N ASN A 130 8.23 19.32 9.00
CA ASN A 130 8.64 19.22 10.42
C ASN A 130 8.26 17.86 11.06
N THR A 131 7.77 16.90 10.29
CA THR A 131 7.40 15.57 10.78
C THR A 131 8.61 14.65 10.81
N LYS A 132 8.78 13.91 11.91
CA LYS A 132 9.92 13.00 12.06
C LYS A 132 9.80 11.79 11.15
N ASP A 133 10.91 11.36 10.59
CA ASP A 133 11.04 10.08 9.90
C ASP A 133 10.71 8.93 10.86
N ASN A 134 10.09 7.91 10.31
CA ASN A 134 9.70 6.70 11.05
C ASN A 134 10.26 5.45 10.37
N GLU A 135 10.79 4.55 11.17
CA GLU A 135 11.08 3.18 10.75
C GLU A 135 9.92 2.26 11.14
N PHE A 136 9.65 1.27 10.34
CA PHE A 136 8.59 0.31 10.62
C PHE A 136 9.01 -1.13 10.31
N LEU A 137 8.41 -2.05 11.04
CA LEU A 137 8.47 -3.48 10.78
C LEU A 137 7.05 -4.02 10.82
N LYS A 138 6.66 -4.74 9.77
CA LYS A 138 5.33 -5.32 9.63
C LYS A 138 5.45 -6.80 9.38
N LEU A 139 4.75 -7.58 10.18
CA LEU A 139 4.60 -9.01 10.04
C LEU A 139 3.18 -9.32 9.58
N THR A 140 3.05 -10.05 8.50
CA THR A 140 1.75 -10.50 7.98
C THR A 140 1.77 -12.01 7.86
N TRP A 141 0.74 -12.66 8.39
CA TRP A 141 0.52 -14.08 8.21
C TRP A 141 -0.77 -14.33 7.42
N THR A 142 -0.65 -15.08 6.34
CA THR A 142 -1.77 -15.46 5.49
C THR A 142 -2.00 -16.96 5.61
N CYS A 143 -3.06 -17.34 6.29
CA CYS A 143 -3.44 -18.75 6.43
C CYS A 143 -3.79 -19.37 5.07
N CYS A 144 -3.48 -20.63 4.90
CA CYS A 144 -3.93 -21.46 3.77
C CYS A 144 -3.37 -21.02 2.40
N ASN A 145 -2.25 -20.32 2.39
CA ASN A 145 -1.53 -20.06 1.15
C ASN A 145 -0.94 -21.38 0.61
N LYS A 146 -1.35 -21.75 -0.60
CA LYS A 146 -0.86 -22.95 -1.28
C LYS A 146 0.51 -22.74 -1.94
N ASP A 147 0.91 -21.50 -2.10
CA ASP A 147 2.18 -21.13 -2.72
C ASP A 147 3.26 -21.22 -1.64
N GLN A 148 3.99 -22.32 -1.62
CA GLN A 148 5.22 -22.40 -0.85
C GLN A 148 6.29 -21.63 -1.60
N GLU A 149 6.56 -20.41 -1.17
CA GLU A 149 7.74 -19.68 -1.66
C GLU A 149 8.98 -20.46 -1.20
N GLU A 150 9.75 -20.98 -2.14
CA GLU A 150 11.04 -21.60 -1.85
C GLU A 150 12.06 -20.51 -1.57
N ILE A 151 12.60 -20.51 -0.35
CA ILE A 151 13.72 -19.64 0.00
C ILE A 151 14.98 -20.20 -0.65
N GLY A 152 15.49 -19.49 -1.62
CA GLY A 152 16.71 -19.88 -2.32
C GLY A 152 17.22 -18.78 -3.23
N ILE A 153 18.43 -18.98 -3.70
CA ILE A 153 19.00 -18.15 -4.76
C ILE A 153 18.61 -18.77 -6.09
N SER A 154 17.95 -18.00 -6.95
CA SER A 154 17.58 -18.43 -8.29
C SER A 154 18.78 -18.38 -9.23
N ASP A 155 18.86 -19.32 -10.16
CA ASP A 155 19.88 -19.30 -11.24
C ASP A 155 19.68 -18.15 -12.23
N LYS A 156 18.49 -17.53 -12.25
CA LYS A 156 18.12 -16.42 -13.13
C LYS A 156 17.84 -15.18 -12.30
N ALA A 157 18.30 -14.03 -12.81
CA ALA A 157 18.05 -12.76 -12.15
C ALA A 157 16.56 -12.46 -11.99
N TYR A 158 15.74 -12.83 -12.97
CA TYR A 158 14.29 -12.70 -12.94
C TYR A 158 13.62 -13.94 -13.52
N ASN A 159 12.61 -14.42 -12.82
CA ASN A 159 11.78 -15.53 -13.30
C ASN A 159 10.58 -14.95 -14.06
N LEU A 160 10.60 -15.06 -15.39
CA LEU A 160 9.49 -14.65 -16.26
C LEU A 160 8.38 -15.71 -16.21
N THR A 161 7.68 -15.79 -15.10
CA THR A 161 6.58 -16.70 -14.85
C THR A 161 5.23 -16.04 -15.12
N SER A 162 4.17 -16.85 -15.20
CA SER A 162 2.81 -16.33 -15.25
C SER A 162 2.45 -15.68 -13.90
N VAL A 163 1.84 -14.52 -13.94
CA VAL A 163 1.28 -13.84 -12.76
C VAL A 163 -0.21 -14.11 -12.58
N ALA A 164 -0.76 -15.13 -13.28
CA ALA A 164 -2.19 -15.45 -13.25
C ALA A 164 -2.69 -15.74 -11.82
N ASP A 165 -1.86 -16.34 -10.99
CA ASP A 165 -2.20 -16.68 -9.59
C ASP A 165 -2.32 -15.43 -8.71
N GLN A 166 -1.68 -14.31 -9.10
CA GLN A 166 -1.80 -13.04 -8.40
C GLN A 166 -3.10 -12.27 -8.71
N ARG A 167 -3.93 -12.78 -9.63
CA ARG A 167 -5.18 -12.13 -10.05
C ARG A 167 -6.16 -11.87 -8.88
N PHE A 168 -6.12 -12.71 -7.87
CA PHE A 168 -6.96 -12.61 -6.67
C PHE A 168 -6.17 -12.22 -5.43
N ALA A 169 -4.94 -11.72 -5.61
CA ALA A 169 -4.15 -11.22 -4.49
C ALA A 169 -4.84 -10.01 -3.84
N LYS A 170 -4.64 -9.85 -2.54
CA LYS A 170 -5.18 -8.70 -1.81
C LYS A 170 -4.58 -7.40 -2.35
N VAL A 171 -5.45 -6.45 -2.70
CA VAL A 171 -5.04 -5.10 -3.13
C VAL A 171 -4.25 -4.42 -2.01
N LYS A 172 -3.06 -3.93 -2.33
CA LYS A 172 -2.25 -3.11 -1.42
C LYS A 172 -2.70 -1.65 -1.52
N ARG A 173 -3.09 -1.07 -0.41
CA ARG A 173 -3.49 0.34 -0.26
C ARG A 173 -3.36 0.78 1.19
N GLN A 174 -3.50 2.08 1.45
CA GLN A 174 -3.61 2.58 2.81
C GLN A 174 -4.97 2.20 3.40
N ASN A 175 -4.99 1.20 4.28
CA ASN A 175 -6.23 0.68 4.89
C ASN A 175 -6.74 1.56 6.05
N LEU A 176 -5.84 2.22 6.77
CA LEU A 176 -6.21 3.12 7.86
C LEU A 176 -6.58 4.49 7.31
N ILE A 177 -7.66 5.07 7.81
CA ILE A 177 -8.07 6.44 7.47
C ILE A 177 -7.06 7.39 8.10
N VAL A 178 -6.37 8.16 7.27
CA VAL A 178 -5.46 9.23 7.73
C VAL A 178 -6.32 10.39 8.19
N LYS A 179 -6.00 10.93 9.37
CA LYS A 179 -6.79 11.97 10.03
C LYS A 179 -5.91 13.13 10.46
N GLN A 180 -6.47 14.32 10.32
CA GLN A 180 -5.93 15.54 10.90
C GLN A 180 -6.65 15.84 12.21
N LYS A 181 -5.90 16.21 13.25
CA LYS A 181 -6.45 16.73 14.51
C LYS A 181 -6.55 18.24 14.43
N LYS A 182 -7.66 18.80 14.91
CA LYS A 182 -7.82 20.24 15.03
C LYS A 182 -6.92 20.75 16.15
N MET A 183 -6.05 21.68 15.84
CA MET A 183 -5.27 22.38 16.86
C MET A 183 -6.18 23.42 17.52
N GLU A 184 -6.55 23.23 18.76
CA GLU A 184 -7.11 24.30 19.59
C GLU A 184 -5.95 25.20 20.04
N LEU A 185 -5.87 26.39 19.48
CA LEU A 185 -5.10 27.47 20.07
C LEU A 185 -5.81 27.86 21.40
N ALA A 186 -5.30 27.39 22.53
CA ALA A 186 -5.72 27.89 23.82
C ALA A 186 -5.32 29.37 23.89
N VAL A 187 -6.25 30.27 23.64
CA VAL A 187 -6.12 31.69 23.92
C VAL A 187 -6.20 31.81 25.43
N ILE A 188 -5.05 31.86 26.10
CA ILE A 188 -4.97 32.26 27.52
C ILE A 188 -5.20 33.75 27.51
N GLY A 189 -6.43 34.15 27.79
CA GLY A 189 -6.75 35.56 28.06
C GLY A 189 -5.99 36.03 29.33
N PHE A 190 -5.31 37.13 29.21
CA PHE A 190 -4.73 37.87 30.35
C PHE A 190 -5.83 38.62 31.08
#